data_c64b263c40a0fb6b92f0369a09c28421
#
_entry.id   c64b263c40a0fb6b92f0369a09c28421
#
_cell.length_a   1.000
_cell.length_b   1.000
_cell.length_c   1.000
_cell.angle_alpha   90.00
_cell.angle_beta   90.00
_cell.angle_gamma   90.00
#
_symmetry.space_group_name_H-M   'P 1'
#
loop_
_entity.id
_entity.type
_entity.pdbx_description
1 polymer ?
#
loop_
_entity_poly.entity_id
_entity_poly.type
_entity_poly.pdbx_seq_one_letter_code
_entity_poly.pdbx_strand_id
1 'polypeptide(L)'
;MVIHSGVDRHIRGQSAVMIWIHKSISNKIDHYKLWNNRVIETRMKTQRGHLTILAVYGVTEGREELNGVFYDTLEKILDIVNKNDYIMLIGDRNGRIGNNGVANIVGTNGEATAIYYRLTTIR
;
A
#
# COMPACT_ATOMS: atom_id res chain seq x y z
N MET A 1 8.31 -17.63 -2.10
CA MET A 1 7.81 -17.15 -0.78
C MET A 1 6.51 -16.39 -0.98
N VAL A 2 5.53 -16.65 -0.18
CA VAL A 2 4.23 -15.96 -0.23
C VAL A 2 3.94 -15.37 1.13
N ILE A 3 3.62 -14.08 1.15
CA ILE A 3 3.16 -13.37 2.34
C ILE A 3 1.72 -12.94 2.08
N HIS A 4 0.81 -13.29 2.96
CA HIS A 4 -0.60 -12.92 2.81
C HIS A 4 -1.20 -12.45 4.14
N SER A 5 -2.06 -11.46 4.07
CA SER A 5 -2.93 -11.11 5.17
C SER A 5 -4.08 -12.12 5.20
N GLY A 6 -4.15 -12.88 6.29
CA GLY A 6 -5.21 -13.85 6.47
C GLY A 6 -6.55 -13.18 6.80
N VAL A 7 -7.62 -13.68 6.21
CA VAL A 7 -8.98 -13.40 6.65
C VAL A 7 -9.52 -14.67 7.30
N ASP A 8 -10.24 -14.53 8.41
CA ASP A 8 -10.93 -15.66 9.01
C ASP A 8 -11.89 -16.28 7.97
N ARG A 9 -11.76 -17.59 7.75
CA ARG A 9 -12.56 -18.33 6.76
C ARG A 9 -14.06 -18.22 6.99
N HIS A 10 -14.47 -17.81 8.18
CA HIS A 10 -15.87 -17.68 8.56
C HIS A 10 -16.49 -16.32 8.17
N ILE A 11 -15.69 -15.36 7.73
CA ILE A 11 -16.18 -14.03 7.40
C ILE A 11 -16.15 -13.82 5.88
N ARG A 12 -17.32 -13.80 5.25
CA ARG A 12 -17.47 -13.56 3.81
C ARG A 12 -17.24 -12.10 3.46
N GLY A 13 -16.64 -11.86 2.29
CA GLY A 13 -16.56 -10.52 1.69
C GLY A 13 -15.50 -9.62 2.27
N GLN A 14 -14.52 -10.14 2.96
CA GLN A 14 -13.41 -9.34 3.47
C GLN A 14 -12.24 -9.30 2.50
N SER A 15 -11.54 -8.19 2.55
CA SER A 15 -10.34 -7.92 1.77
C SER A 15 -9.16 -8.75 2.25
N ALA A 16 -8.33 -9.14 1.31
CA ALA A 16 -7.05 -9.76 1.57
C ALA A 16 -5.99 -9.19 0.63
N VAL A 17 -4.76 -9.13 1.10
CA VAL A 17 -3.60 -8.72 0.32
C VAL A 17 -2.59 -9.84 0.32
N MET A 18 -1.92 -10.02 -0.81
CA MET A 18 -0.89 -11.03 -0.96
C MET A 18 0.31 -10.45 -1.71
N ILE A 19 1.50 -10.82 -1.27
CA ILE A 19 2.75 -10.57 -1.99
C ILE A 19 3.39 -11.90 -2.34
N TRP A 20 3.67 -12.09 -3.62
CA TRP A 20 4.48 -13.19 -4.10
C TRP A 20 5.90 -12.71 -4.34
N ILE A 21 6.85 -13.39 -3.73
CA ILE A 21 8.26 -13.06 -3.84
C ILE A 21 8.97 -14.22 -4.54
N HIS A 22 9.59 -13.91 -5.67
CA HIS A 22 10.36 -14.92 -6.40
C HIS A 22 11.51 -15.45 -5.54
N LYS A 23 11.75 -16.74 -5.62
CA LYS A 23 12.78 -17.42 -4.81
C LYS A 23 14.19 -16.81 -4.95
N SER A 24 14.51 -16.23 -6.11
CA SER A 24 15.82 -15.61 -6.36
C SER A 24 16.11 -14.38 -5.51
N ILE A 25 15.07 -13.74 -4.97
CA ILE A 25 15.18 -12.53 -4.13
C ILE A 25 14.64 -12.72 -2.71
N SER A 26 14.12 -13.90 -2.40
CA SER A 26 13.54 -14.17 -1.07
C SER A 26 14.55 -14.02 0.07
N ASN A 27 15.83 -14.29 -0.20
CA ASN A 27 16.91 -14.11 0.77
C ASN A 27 17.27 -12.64 1.04
N LYS A 28 16.75 -11.72 0.25
CA LYS A 28 16.94 -10.27 0.44
C LYS A 28 15.88 -9.65 1.35
N ILE A 29 14.85 -10.40 1.70
CA ILE A 29 13.81 -9.93 2.62
C ILE A 29 14.41 -9.82 4.03
N ASP A 30 14.37 -8.60 4.56
CA ASP A 30 14.83 -8.28 5.90
C ASP A 30 13.77 -8.64 6.95
N HIS A 31 12.57 -8.13 6.75
CA HIS A 31 11.38 -8.50 7.53
C HIS A 31 10.10 -8.18 6.76
N TYR A 32 9.00 -8.68 7.27
CA TYR A 32 7.67 -8.29 6.82
C TYR A 32 6.72 -8.16 8.01
N LYS A 33 5.68 -7.36 7.83
CA LYS A 33 4.64 -7.16 8.84
C LYS A 33 3.26 -7.12 8.19
N LEU A 34 2.35 -7.89 8.75
CA LEU A 34 0.93 -7.86 8.42
C LEU A 34 0.26 -6.82 9.32
N TRP A 35 0.00 -5.63 8.79
CA TRP A 35 -0.62 -4.57 9.58
C TRP A 35 -2.09 -4.83 9.85
N ASN A 36 -2.80 -5.25 8.81
CA ASN A 36 -4.20 -5.66 8.86
C ASN A 36 -4.53 -6.45 7.58
N ASN A 37 -5.80 -6.72 7.32
CA ASN A 37 -6.24 -7.44 6.13
C ASN A 37 -6.09 -6.65 4.82
N ARG A 38 -5.64 -5.39 4.86
CA ARG A 38 -5.51 -4.49 3.70
C ARG A 38 -4.11 -3.98 3.46
N VAL A 39 -3.18 -4.16 4.39
CA VAL A 39 -1.83 -3.61 4.28
C VAL A 39 -0.78 -4.61 4.75
N ILE A 40 0.14 -4.91 3.87
CA ILE A 40 1.37 -5.68 4.17
C ILE A 40 2.57 -4.78 3.93
N GLU A 41 3.47 -4.73 4.89
CA GLU A 41 4.77 -4.10 4.78
C GLU A 41 5.84 -5.17 4.58
N THR A 42 6.69 -4.99 3.59
CA THR A 42 7.84 -5.86 3.34
C THR A 42 9.09 -5.01 3.14
N ARG A 43 10.12 -5.25 3.92
CA ARG A 43 11.40 -4.56 3.78
C ARG A 43 12.43 -5.49 3.19
N MET A 44 13.16 -5.03 2.19
CA MET A 44 14.19 -5.83 1.52
C MET A 44 15.47 -5.05 1.30
N LYS A 45 16.57 -5.78 1.25
CA LYS A 45 17.88 -5.23 0.90
C LYS A 45 17.98 -5.01 -0.60
N THR A 46 18.60 -3.90 -0.98
CA THR A 46 18.94 -3.57 -2.36
C THR A 46 20.44 -3.28 -2.46
N GLN A 47 20.93 -3.02 -3.66
CA GLN A 47 22.34 -2.65 -3.85
C GLN A 47 22.72 -1.33 -3.19
N ARG A 48 21.76 -0.42 -2.99
CA ARG A 48 22.00 0.93 -2.47
C ARG A 48 21.27 1.23 -1.17
N GLY A 49 20.91 0.21 -0.40
CA GLY A 49 20.20 0.39 0.85
C GLY A 49 19.03 -0.56 0.99
N HIS A 50 17.89 -0.05 1.42
CA HIS A 50 16.68 -0.83 1.63
C HIS A 50 15.49 -0.25 0.89
N LEU A 51 14.58 -1.12 0.51
CA LEU A 51 13.29 -0.80 -0.08
C LEU A 51 12.20 -1.31 0.85
N THR A 52 11.32 -0.43 1.28
CA THR A 52 10.07 -0.79 1.95
C THR A 52 8.93 -0.79 0.95
N ILE A 53 8.30 -1.93 0.79
CA ILE A 53 7.15 -2.13 -0.09
C ILE A 53 5.91 -2.21 0.78
N LEU A 54 4.94 -1.35 0.49
CA LEU A 54 3.61 -1.41 1.09
C LEU A 54 2.63 -1.95 0.04
N ALA A 55 2.18 -3.18 0.22
CA ALA A 55 1.14 -3.76 -0.61
C ALA A 55 -0.22 -3.47 0.04
N VAL A 56 -1.10 -2.86 -0.72
CA VAL A 56 -2.36 -2.33 -0.19
C VAL A 56 -3.56 -2.76 -1.02
N TYR A 57 -4.67 -2.92 -0.34
CA TYR A 57 -6.00 -3.05 -0.93
C TYR A 57 -6.93 -2.03 -0.30
N GLY A 58 -7.17 -0.95 -1.02
CA GLY A 58 -7.97 0.17 -0.54
C GLY A 58 -9.44 -0.18 -0.35
N VAL A 59 -10.14 0.66 0.38
CA VAL A 59 -11.57 0.51 0.64
C VAL A 59 -12.34 1.03 -0.56
N THR A 60 -13.41 0.34 -0.96
CA THR A 60 -14.30 0.76 -2.04
C THR A 60 -15.06 2.03 -1.66
N GLU A 61 -15.45 2.79 -2.67
CA GLU A 61 -16.27 4.00 -2.52
C GLU A 61 -17.51 3.77 -1.65
N GLY A 62 -17.89 4.76 -0.86
CA GLY A 62 -19.07 4.69 0.00
C GLY A 62 -18.84 4.11 1.41
N ARG A 63 -17.62 3.75 1.75
CA ARG A 63 -17.26 3.23 3.07
C ARG A 63 -16.27 4.15 3.79
N GLU A 64 -16.71 5.36 4.11
CA GLU A 64 -15.86 6.44 4.62
C GLU A 64 -15.14 6.10 5.93
N GLU A 65 -15.79 5.42 6.87
CA GLU A 65 -15.14 5.02 8.13
C GLU A 65 -13.98 4.07 7.91
N LEU A 66 -14.16 3.06 7.05
CA LEU A 66 -13.10 2.11 6.70
C LEU A 66 -11.98 2.79 5.90
N ASN A 67 -12.31 3.77 5.07
CA ASN A 67 -11.32 4.60 4.38
C ASN A 67 -10.47 5.38 5.38
N GLY A 68 -11.09 6.00 6.38
CA GLY A 68 -10.37 6.69 7.44
C GLY A 68 -9.35 5.79 8.12
N VAL A 69 -9.77 4.61 8.56
CA VAL A 69 -8.88 3.61 9.18
C VAL A 69 -7.76 3.18 8.24
N PHE A 70 -8.04 2.96 6.97
CA PHE A 70 -7.06 2.57 5.97
C PHE A 70 -5.97 3.64 5.80
N TYR A 71 -6.33 4.89 5.61
CA TYR A 71 -5.38 5.98 5.44
C TYR A 71 -4.64 6.33 6.72
N ASP A 72 -5.29 6.27 7.88
CA ASP A 72 -4.63 6.42 9.18
C ASP A 72 -3.55 5.35 9.39
N THR A 73 -3.83 4.12 8.98
CA THR A 73 -2.85 3.02 9.02
C THR A 73 -1.65 3.33 8.11
N LEU A 74 -1.89 3.79 6.88
CA LEU A 74 -0.81 4.17 5.96
C LEU A 74 0.04 5.30 6.52
N GLU A 75 -0.56 6.35 7.07
CA GLU A 75 0.16 7.46 7.68
C GLU A 75 1.04 6.98 8.85
N LYS A 76 0.50 6.15 9.71
CA LYS A 76 1.23 5.55 10.82
C LYS A 76 2.43 4.74 10.36
N ILE A 77 2.28 3.95 9.30
CA ILE A 77 3.38 3.18 8.71
C ILE A 77 4.44 4.12 8.15
N LEU A 78 4.06 5.14 7.40
CA LEU A 78 4.97 6.11 6.83
C LEU A 78 5.75 6.90 7.88
N ASP A 79 5.17 7.10 9.06
CA ASP A 79 5.85 7.75 10.17
C ASP A 79 6.94 6.89 10.80
N ILE A 80 6.79 5.57 10.81
CA ILE A 80 7.72 4.64 11.45
C ILE A 80 8.71 3.98 10.51
N VAL A 81 8.45 3.99 9.19
CA VAL A 81 9.39 3.48 8.19
C VAL A 81 10.72 4.22 8.26
N ASN A 82 11.82 3.48 8.10
CA ASN A 82 13.14 4.07 8.08
C ASN A 82 13.24 5.17 7.00
N LYS A 83 13.64 6.37 7.40
CA LYS A 83 13.67 7.54 6.51
C LYS A 83 14.68 7.43 5.37
N ASN A 84 15.65 6.53 5.50
CA ASN A 84 16.64 6.26 4.47
C ASN A 84 16.18 5.18 3.46
N ASP A 85 15.06 4.53 3.72
CA ASP A 85 14.52 3.55 2.80
C ASP A 85 13.83 4.22 1.61
N TYR A 86 13.95 3.59 0.46
CA TYR A 86 13.02 3.86 -0.64
C TYR A 86 11.66 3.25 -0.26
N ILE A 87 10.58 3.94 -0.61
CA ILE A 87 9.23 3.48 -0.32
C ILE A 87 8.49 3.26 -1.63
N MET A 88 7.89 2.08 -1.77
CA MET A 88 7.06 1.72 -2.91
C MET A 88 5.68 1.30 -2.40
N LEU A 89 4.65 2.01 -2.84
CA LEU A 89 3.26 1.69 -2.57
C LEU A 89 2.67 0.99 -3.79
N ILE A 90 2.24 -0.24 -3.63
CA ILE A 90 1.69 -1.06 -4.71
C ILE A 90 0.32 -1.61 -4.34
N GLY A 91 -0.52 -1.81 -5.33
CA GLY A 91 -1.84 -2.41 -5.13
C GLY A 91 -2.98 -1.51 -5.59
N ASP A 92 -4.19 -1.96 -5.31
CA ASP A 92 -5.41 -1.24 -5.63
C ASP A 92 -5.85 -0.37 -4.45
N ARG A 93 -5.78 0.94 -4.62
CA ARG A 93 -6.22 1.90 -3.60
C ARG A 93 -7.69 2.29 -3.74
N ASN A 94 -8.37 1.82 -4.79
CA ASN A 94 -9.74 2.19 -5.12
C ASN A 94 -9.98 3.72 -5.25
N GLY A 95 -8.91 4.48 -5.39
CA GLY A 95 -8.93 5.91 -5.66
C GLY A 95 -8.71 6.20 -7.13
N ARG A 96 -9.33 7.24 -7.64
CA ARG A 96 -9.16 7.72 -9.02
C ARG A 96 -8.48 9.07 -9.00
N ILE A 97 -7.37 9.18 -9.73
CA ILE A 97 -6.60 10.43 -9.77
C ILE A 97 -7.10 11.42 -10.82
N GLY A 98 -8.03 11.00 -11.67
CA GLY A 98 -8.55 11.86 -12.73
C GLY A 98 -7.53 12.09 -13.85
N ASN A 99 -7.85 13.02 -14.75
CA ASN A 99 -7.02 13.38 -15.89
C ASN A 99 -6.37 14.76 -15.79
N ASN A 100 -6.51 15.43 -14.64
CA ASN A 100 -5.80 16.66 -14.35
C ASN A 100 -4.37 16.34 -13.90
N GLY A 101 -3.40 16.64 -14.74
CA GLY A 101 -2.00 16.39 -14.42
C GLY A 101 -1.48 17.28 -13.30
N VAL A 102 -0.55 16.74 -12.53
CA VAL A 102 0.25 17.52 -11.55
C VAL A 102 1.72 17.37 -11.97
N ALA A 103 2.38 18.47 -12.21
CA ALA A 103 3.73 18.48 -12.73
C ALA A 103 4.67 17.59 -11.92
N ASN A 104 5.36 16.67 -12.61
CA ASN A 104 6.29 15.69 -12.04
C ASN A 104 5.70 14.68 -11.05
N ILE A 105 4.38 14.66 -10.85
CA ILE A 105 3.70 13.79 -9.88
C ILE A 105 2.64 12.94 -10.57
N VAL A 106 1.72 13.57 -11.29
CA VAL A 106 0.57 12.92 -11.92
C VAL A 106 0.49 13.28 -13.38
N GLY A 107 0.46 12.27 -14.24
CA GLY A 107 0.20 12.44 -15.67
C GLY A 107 -1.28 12.72 -15.96
N THR A 108 -1.58 12.94 -17.24
CA THR A 108 -2.94 13.28 -17.72
C THR A 108 -3.75 12.08 -18.21
N ASN A 109 -3.23 10.87 -18.02
CA ASN A 109 -3.82 9.62 -18.55
C ASN A 109 -4.78 8.93 -17.58
N GLY A 110 -5.37 9.67 -16.64
CA GLY A 110 -6.34 9.16 -15.70
C GLY A 110 -7.78 9.18 -16.24
N GLU A 111 -8.71 8.70 -15.44
CA GLU A 111 -10.14 8.76 -15.73
C GLU A 111 -10.68 10.20 -15.63
N ALA A 112 -11.81 10.45 -16.29
CA ALA A 112 -12.39 11.81 -16.31
C ALA A 112 -12.80 12.33 -14.92
N THR A 113 -13.16 11.43 -14.00
CA THR A 113 -13.59 11.78 -12.64
C THR A 113 -12.57 11.31 -11.62
N ALA A 114 -12.11 12.20 -10.77
CA ALA A 114 -11.23 11.88 -9.66
C ALA A 114 -12.04 11.52 -8.41
N ILE A 115 -11.56 10.52 -7.67
CA ILE A 115 -11.99 10.22 -6.31
C ILE A 115 -10.80 10.45 -5.40
N TYR A 116 -10.91 11.46 -4.56
CA TYR A 116 -9.82 11.84 -3.66
C TYR A 116 -10.05 11.30 -2.26
N TYR A 117 -9.06 10.59 -1.77
CA TYR A 117 -8.92 10.26 -0.36
C TYR A 117 -7.75 11.06 0.20
N ARG A 118 -8.01 11.78 1.26
CA ARG A 118 -7.01 12.67 1.84
C ARG A 118 -6.02 11.88 2.68
N LEU A 119 -4.75 11.91 2.29
CA LEU A 119 -3.64 11.70 3.21
C LEU A 119 -3.30 13.05 3.84
N THR A 120 -3.31 13.13 5.15
CA THR A 120 -3.08 14.39 5.86
C THR A 120 -1.60 14.76 5.95
N THR A 121 -0.72 13.81 5.70
CA THR A 121 0.72 14.03 5.72
C THR A 121 1.31 13.74 4.35
N ILE A 122 1.62 14.78 3.61
CA ILE A 122 2.48 14.71 2.43
C ILE A 122 3.90 15.00 2.92
N ARG A 123 4.75 14.04 2.81
CA ARG A 123 6.19 14.21 3.07
C ARG A 123 6.96 14.45 1.78
#